data_9af1a800ca081e36f92dd314d6bf5e04
#
_entry.id   9af1a800ca081e36f92dd314d6bf5e04
#
_cell.length_a   1.000
_cell.length_b   1.000
_cell.length_c   1.000
_cell.angle_alpha   90.00
_cell.angle_beta   90.00
_cell.angle_gamma   90.00
#
_symmetry.space_group_name_H-M   'P 1'
#
loop_
_entity.id
_entity.type
_entity.pdbx_description
1 polymer ?
#
loop_
_entity_poly.entity_id
_entity_poly.type
_entity_poly.pdbx_seq_one_letter_code
_entity_poly.pdbx_strand_id
1 'polypeptide(L)'
;MKRPTESDFEINVTGGGVEVIFKPTKSHYSYNRLVDKKDIARFGPISPARVRHAGATGDTGDYSSHDVEAMALRLAADAVRREG
;
A
#
# COMPACT_ATOMS: atom_id res chain seq x y z
N MET A 1 -15.75 13.19 5.01
CA MET A 1 -14.42 12.64 4.65
C MET A 1 -14.32 12.42 3.17
N LYS A 2 -13.16 12.74 2.62
CA LYS A 2 -12.89 12.47 1.22
C LYS A 2 -12.55 10.99 1.02
N ARG A 3 -12.88 10.48 -0.16
CA ARG A 3 -12.48 9.13 -0.56
C ARG A 3 -11.26 9.22 -1.49
N PRO A 4 -10.23 8.39 -1.26
CA PRO A 4 -9.07 8.38 -2.14
C PRO A 4 -9.43 7.77 -3.51
N THR A 5 -8.68 8.18 -4.52
CA THR A 5 -8.75 7.60 -5.87
C THR A 5 -7.40 6.98 -6.22
N GLU A 6 -7.37 6.14 -7.23
CA GLU A 6 -6.11 5.50 -7.65
C GLU A 6 -5.04 6.54 -8.02
N SER A 7 -5.44 7.67 -8.60
CA SER A 7 -4.51 8.72 -8.99
C SER A 7 -3.86 9.44 -7.80
N ASP A 8 -4.40 9.27 -6.59
CA ASP A 8 -3.81 9.82 -5.37
C ASP A 8 -2.61 9.01 -4.87
N PHE A 9 -2.32 7.88 -5.49
CA PHE A 9 -1.25 6.98 -5.07
C PHE A 9 -0.13 6.89 -6.11
N GLU A 10 1.09 6.78 -5.61
CA GLU A 10 2.26 6.43 -6.41
C GLU A 10 2.73 5.04 -5.99
N ILE A 11 3.01 4.18 -6.95
CA ILE A 11 3.37 2.78 -6.69
C ILE A 11 4.76 2.50 -7.24
N ASN A 12 5.65 2.06 -6.36
CA ASN A 12 7.01 1.67 -6.71
C ASN A 12 7.23 0.21 -6.39
N VAL A 13 7.40 -0.61 -7.41
CA VAL A 13 7.68 -2.04 -7.24
C VAL A 13 9.18 -2.26 -7.22
N THR A 14 9.65 -2.97 -6.21
CA THR A 14 11.06 -3.35 -6.08
C THR A 14 11.20 -4.86 -6.12
N GLY A 15 12.43 -5.37 -6.18
CA GLY A 15 12.67 -6.81 -6.14
C GLY A 15 12.16 -7.51 -4.88
N GLY A 16 12.18 -6.81 -3.75
CA GLY A 16 11.78 -7.36 -2.46
C GLY A 16 10.38 -6.97 -2.00
N GLY A 17 9.69 -6.07 -2.71
CA GLY A 17 8.39 -5.63 -2.26
C GLY A 17 7.78 -4.51 -3.08
N VAL A 18 6.80 -3.85 -2.48
CA VAL A 18 6.08 -2.72 -3.09
C VAL A 18 5.98 -1.59 -2.08
N GLU A 19 6.24 -0.38 -2.52
CA GLU A 19 5.98 0.82 -1.73
C GLU A 19 4.88 1.62 -2.40
N VAL A 20 3.86 1.97 -1.62
CA VAL A 20 2.75 2.79 -2.06
C VAL A 20 2.78 4.10 -1.30
N ILE A 21 2.76 5.21 -2.02
CA ILE A 21 2.79 6.54 -1.43
C ILE A 21 1.44 7.22 -1.66
N PHE A 22 0.78 7.61 -0.58
CA PHE A 22 -0.42 8.41 -0.66
C PHE A 22 -0.01 9.88 -0.76
N LYS A 23 -0.09 10.43 -1.95
CA LYS A 23 0.47 11.74 -2.28
C LYS A 23 -0.07 12.90 -1.45
N PRO A 24 -1.38 13.00 -1.16
CA PRO A 24 -1.91 14.14 -0.42
C PRO A 24 -1.27 14.38 0.95
N THR A 25 -0.93 13.32 1.66
CA THR A 25 -0.32 13.42 3.00
C THR A 25 1.09 12.86 3.05
N LYS A 26 1.60 12.35 1.93
CA LYS A 26 2.90 11.68 1.82
C LYS A 26 3.06 10.50 2.77
N SER A 27 1.96 9.80 3.04
CA SER A 27 1.99 8.58 3.84
C SER A 27 2.56 7.43 3.01
N HIS A 28 3.44 6.64 3.60
CA HIS A 28 4.11 5.53 2.93
C HIS A 28 3.61 4.20 3.48
N TYR A 29 3.24 3.30 2.59
CA TYR A 29 2.79 1.94 2.92
C TYR A 29 3.77 0.98 2.25
N SER A 30 4.51 0.23 3.05
CA SER A 30 5.51 -0.71 2.54
C SER A 30 5.03 -2.14 2.73
N TYR A 31 5.14 -2.93 1.67
CA TYR A 31 4.72 -4.33 1.67
C TYR A 31 5.90 -5.19 1.20
N ASN A 32 6.10 -6.32 1.86
CA ASN A 32 7.08 -7.30 1.41
C ASN A 32 6.39 -8.31 0.49
N ARG A 33 7.09 -8.69 -0.58
CA ARG A 33 6.61 -9.73 -1.48
C ARG A 33 6.74 -11.09 -0.80
N LEU A 34 5.65 -11.84 -0.77
CA LEU A 34 5.66 -13.20 -0.22
C LEU A 34 6.15 -14.18 -1.28
N VAL A 35 6.99 -15.12 -0.86
CA VAL A 35 7.59 -16.11 -1.75
C VAL A 35 7.14 -17.53 -1.44
N ASP A 36 6.68 -17.80 -0.23
CA ASP A 36 6.20 -19.11 0.18
C ASP A 36 4.78 -19.33 -0.35
N LYS A 37 4.55 -20.45 -1.03
CA LYS A 37 3.23 -20.75 -1.60
C LYS A 37 2.12 -20.81 -0.57
N LYS A 38 2.41 -21.30 0.64
CA LYS A 38 1.43 -21.38 1.72
C LYS A 38 1.02 -19.98 2.19
N ASP A 39 1.98 -19.08 2.30
CA ASP A 39 1.74 -17.71 2.70
C ASP A 39 0.95 -16.96 1.63
N ILE A 40 1.29 -17.17 0.36
CA ILE A 40 0.56 -16.56 -0.75
C ILE A 40 -0.89 -17.03 -0.78
N ALA A 41 -1.12 -18.30 -0.54
CA ALA A 41 -2.49 -18.86 -0.50
C ALA A 41 -3.31 -18.29 0.65
N ARG A 42 -2.65 -18.00 1.80
CA ARG A 42 -3.31 -17.53 3.01
C ARG A 42 -3.48 -16.00 3.05
N PHE A 43 -2.48 -15.24 2.64
CA PHE A 43 -2.44 -13.79 2.80
C PHE A 43 -2.44 -13.01 1.48
N GLY A 44 -2.35 -13.70 0.34
CA GLY A 44 -2.17 -13.05 -0.95
C GLY A 44 -0.67 -12.85 -1.26
N PRO A 45 -0.36 -12.07 -2.31
CA PRO A 45 1.02 -11.98 -2.80
C PRO A 45 1.95 -11.09 -1.98
N ILE A 46 1.43 -10.39 -0.99
CA ILE A 46 2.20 -9.42 -0.19
C ILE A 46 1.88 -9.56 1.30
N SER A 47 2.85 -9.21 2.14
CA SER A 47 2.67 -9.17 3.58
C SER A 47 1.88 -7.93 4.01
N PRO A 48 1.37 -7.89 5.27
CA PRO A 48 0.73 -6.70 5.81
C PRO A 48 1.62 -5.47 5.73
N ALA A 49 1.00 -4.31 5.55
CA ALA A 49 1.69 -3.05 5.36
C ALA A 49 2.45 -2.62 6.60
N ARG A 50 3.64 -2.06 6.39
CA ARG A 50 4.29 -1.22 7.35
C ARG A 50 4.01 0.22 6.94
N VAL A 51 3.39 0.97 7.81
CA VAL A 51 2.98 2.34 7.50
C VAL A 51 3.99 3.32 8.08
N ARG A 52 4.47 4.22 7.25
CA ARG A 52 5.26 5.38 7.69
C ARG A 52 4.58 6.63 7.18
N HIS A 53 4.44 7.60 8.04
CA HIS A 53 3.86 8.88 7.69
C HIS A 53 4.93 9.95 7.68
N ALA A 54 4.89 10.81 6.68
CA ALA A 54 5.72 12.01 6.64
C ALA A 54 4.94 13.14 7.33
N GLY A 55 5.62 13.87 8.20
CA GLY A 55 5.02 15.00 8.91
C GLY A 55 4.57 14.67 10.34
N ALA A 56 4.13 15.72 11.05
CA ALA A 56 3.90 15.66 12.49
C ALA A 56 2.67 14.86 12.90
N THR A 57 1.65 14.80 12.07
CA THR A 57 0.40 14.15 12.42
C THR A 57 0.37 12.66 12.09
N GLY A 58 1.11 12.27 11.07
CA GLY A 58 1.17 10.87 10.64
C GLY A 58 -0.16 10.26 10.23
N ASP A 59 -1.14 11.06 9.84
CA ASP A 59 -2.46 10.58 9.46
C ASP A 59 -2.77 10.82 7.99
N THR A 60 -3.97 10.48 7.56
CA THR A 60 -4.40 10.65 6.18
C THR A 60 -5.18 11.96 5.94
N GLY A 61 -5.12 12.88 6.90
CA GLY A 61 -5.78 14.19 6.79
C GLY A 61 -7.30 14.05 6.68
N ASP A 62 -7.88 14.71 5.68
CA ASP A 62 -9.32 14.70 5.45
C ASP A 62 -9.85 13.40 4.82
N TYR A 63 -8.95 12.48 4.50
CA TYR A 63 -9.32 11.20 3.89
C TYR A 63 -9.59 10.15 4.95
N SER A 64 -10.50 9.22 4.64
CA SER A 64 -10.72 8.05 5.50
C SER A 64 -9.48 7.17 5.51
N SER A 65 -8.86 7.00 6.69
CA SER A 65 -7.66 6.16 6.82
C SER A 65 -7.94 4.71 6.43
N HIS A 66 -9.13 4.20 6.76
CA HIS A 66 -9.55 2.86 6.39
C HIS A 66 -9.59 2.70 4.86
N ASP A 67 -10.18 3.67 4.16
CA ASP A 67 -10.27 3.62 2.69
C ASP A 67 -8.89 3.78 2.04
N VAL A 68 -8.03 4.64 2.58
CA VAL A 68 -6.67 4.81 2.09
C VAL A 68 -5.88 3.52 2.23
N GLU A 69 -5.92 2.90 3.41
CA GLU A 69 -5.21 1.64 3.65
C GLU A 69 -5.73 0.51 2.77
N ALA A 70 -7.05 0.38 2.63
CA ALA A 70 -7.65 -0.65 1.77
C ALA A 70 -7.24 -0.48 0.32
N MET A 71 -7.25 0.74 -0.18
CA MET A 71 -6.84 1.02 -1.56
C MET A 71 -5.35 0.80 -1.76
N ALA A 72 -4.51 1.22 -0.82
CA ALA A 72 -3.07 0.99 -0.88
C ALA A 72 -2.76 -0.51 -0.98
N LEU A 73 -3.41 -1.31 -0.14
CA LEU A 73 -3.25 -2.77 -0.16
C LEU A 73 -3.67 -3.36 -1.51
N ARG A 74 -4.81 -2.95 -2.02
CA ARG A 74 -5.31 -3.43 -3.31
C ARG A 74 -4.35 -3.09 -4.44
N LEU A 75 -3.90 -1.84 -4.51
CA LEU A 75 -3.00 -1.39 -5.57
C LEU A 75 -1.64 -2.09 -5.49
N ALA A 76 -1.13 -2.30 -4.28
CA ALA A 76 0.13 -3.01 -4.08
C ALA A 76 0.02 -4.47 -4.54
N ALA A 77 -1.06 -5.16 -4.16
CA ALA A 77 -1.30 -6.54 -4.57
C ALA A 77 -1.44 -6.66 -6.09
N ASP A 78 -2.18 -5.75 -6.71
CA ASP A 78 -2.35 -5.73 -8.17
C ASP A 78 -1.03 -5.50 -8.89
N ALA A 79 -0.19 -4.60 -8.37
CA ALA A 79 1.13 -4.33 -8.94
C ALA A 79 2.02 -5.57 -8.93
N VAL A 80 2.04 -6.30 -7.82
CA VAL A 80 2.80 -7.54 -7.70
C VAL A 80 2.29 -8.62 -8.65
N ARG A 81 0.98 -8.73 -8.80
CA ARG A 81 0.38 -9.70 -9.74
C ARG A 81 0.75 -9.39 -11.18
N ARG A 82 0.82 -8.10 -11.55
CA ARG A 82 1.22 -7.70 -12.92
C ARG A 82 2.68 -8.01 -13.20
N GLU A 83 3.54 -7.90 -12.19
CA GLU A 83 4.97 -8.21 -12.32
C GLU A 83 5.22 -9.70 -12.42
N GLY A 84 4.41 -10.48 -11.78
CA GLY A 84 4.54 -11.91 -11.72
C GLY A 84 3.79 -12.66 -12.75
#